data_54e77f24d5bc262006b1d58827315446
#
_entry.id   54e77f24d5bc262006b1d58827315446
#
_cell.length_a   1.000
_cell.length_b   1.000
_cell.length_c   1.000
_cell.angle_alpha   90.00
_cell.angle_beta   90.00
_cell.angle_gamma   90.00
#
_symmetry.space_group_name_H-M   'P 1'
#
loop_
_entity.id
_entity.type
_entity.pdbx_description
1 polymer ?
#
loop_
_entity_poly.entity_id
_entity_poly.type
_entity_poly.pdbx_seq_one_letter_code
_entity_poly.pdbx_strand_id
1 'polypeptide(L)'
;NELSVLANLTEASYRDTALFDWIHDAVADAASSGAKANFPLLEVFPMNTEQEAAIRHALTQKLTIVTGPPGTGKSQVVANLLTNAAWNKKSVLFSSKNNKAVDVVEKRVNSLCSRPVMLRLGNYKYANRLAELVTDCLSYNSAEDDKSIYKQRKEEYQLKLAEYNQLFQEK
;
A
#
# COMPACT_ATOMS: atom_id res chain seq x y z
N ASN A 1 -17.14 4.99 -23.64
CA ASN A 1 -15.96 5.69 -23.18
C ASN A 1 -16.04 5.84 -21.66
N GLU A 2 -15.03 5.37 -20.93
CA GLU A 2 -15.01 5.36 -19.45
C GLU A 2 -15.19 6.76 -18.85
N LEU A 3 -14.64 7.79 -19.52
CA LEU A 3 -14.82 9.19 -19.09
C LEU A 3 -16.28 9.66 -19.18
N SER A 4 -17.07 9.15 -20.14
CA SER A 4 -18.49 9.48 -20.22
C SER A 4 -19.32 8.81 -19.12
N VAL A 5 -18.88 7.67 -18.60
CA VAL A 5 -19.48 7.03 -17.44
C VAL A 5 -19.21 7.85 -16.19
N LEU A 6 -17.96 8.32 -16.00
CA LEU A 6 -17.60 9.20 -14.88
C LEU A 6 -18.36 10.54 -14.91
N ALA A 7 -18.54 11.12 -16.11
CA ALA A 7 -19.30 12.38 -16.28
C ALA A 7 -20.79 12.25 -15.94
N ASN A 8 -21.33 11.04 -15.99
CA ASN A 8 -22.74 10.74 -15.68
C ASN A 8 -22.96 10.19 -14.28
N LEU A 9 -21.91 10.10 -13.44
CA LEU A 9 -22.06 9.71 -12.05
C LEU A 9 -22.86 10.74 -11.27
N THR A 10 -23.86 10.27 -10.53
CA THR A 10 -24.58 11.13 -9.59
C THR A 10 -23.71 11.36 -8.35
N GLU A 11 -23.81 12.52 -7.73
CA GLU A 11 -23.06 12.84 -6.49
C GLU A 11 -23.21 11.75 -5.41
N ALA A 12 -24.40 11.19 -5.29
CA ALA A 12 -24.69 10.13 -4.34
C ALA A 12 -23.81 8.87 -4.54
N SER A 13 -23.36 8.60 -5.78
CA SER A 13 -22.57 7.41 -6.11
C SER A 13 -21.09 7.52 -5.70
N TYR A 14 -20.57 8.73 -5.45
CA TYR A 14 -19.18 8.94 -5.05
C TYR A 14 -19.01 9.75 -3.76
N ARG A 15 -20.12 10.06 -3.05
CA ARG A 15 -20.12 10.88 -1.83
C ARG A 15 -19.21 10.35 -0.71
N ASP A 16 -19.09 9.04 -0.57
CA ASP A 16 -18.27 8.39 0.47
C ASP A 16 -16.85 8.02 -0.03
N THR A 17 -16.43 8.57 -1.17
CA THR A 17 -15.13 8.28 -1.77
C THR A 17 -14.18 9.46 -1.65
N ALA A 18 -12.87 9.19 -1.80
CA ALA A 18 -11.84 10.23 -1.89
C ALA A 18 -12.04 11.19 -3.07
N LEU A 19 -12.77 10.78 -4.11
CA LEU A 19 -13.11 11.61 -5.25
C LEU A 19 -14.03 12.77 -4.84
N PHE A 20 -15.00 12.51 -3.96
CA PHE A 20 -15.90 13.55 -3.44
C PHE A 20 -15.10 14.58 -2.65
N ASP A 21 -14.25 14.14 -1.71
CA ASP A 21 -13.43 15.02 -0.88
C ASP A 21 -12.51 15.90 -1.75
N TRP A 22 -11.97 15.32 -2.83
CA TRP A 22 -11.10 16.04 -3.75
C TRP A 22 -11.84 17.10 -4.60
N ILE A 23 -13.04 16.76 -5.11
CA ILE A 23 -13.83 17.67 -5.95
C ILE A 23 -14.39 18.83 -5.13
N HIS A 24 -14.76 18.59 -3.86
CA HIS A 24 -15.40 19.58 -2.99
C HIS A 24 -14.42 20.32 -2.08
N ASP A 25 -13.12 20.18 -2.33
CA ASP A 25 -12.05 20.81 -1.54
C ASP A 25 -12.19 20.51 -0.01
N ALA A 26 -12.85 19.38 0.27
CA ALA A 26 -13.11 18.91 1.64
C ALA A 26 -11.87 18.24 2.27
N VAL A 27 -10.69 18.43 1.68
CA VAL A 27 -9.42 17.98 2.23
C VAL A 27 -9.10 18.88 3.43
N ALA A 28 -9.60 18.47 4.60
CA ALA A 28 -9.20 19.10 5.84
C ALA A 28 -7.68 19.08 5.93
N ASP A 29 -7.08 20.21 6.30
CA ASP A 29 -5.64 20.29 6.54
C ASP A 29 -5.21 19.11 7.42
N ALA A 30 -4.33 18.29 6.90
CA ALA A 30 -3.87 17.06 7.55
C ALA A 30 -3.19 17.31 8.92
N ALA A 31 -2.94 18.57 9.23
CA ALA A 31 -2.44 19.02 10.52
C ALA A 31 -3.45 18.87 11.68
N SER A 32 -4.76 18.75 11.41
CA SER A 32 -5.80 18.77 12.45
C SER A 32 -6.39 17.41 12.79
N SER A 33 -6.28 16.41 11.94
CA SER A 33 -6.76 15.05 12.23
C SER A 33 -5.63 14.13 12.73
N GLY A 34 -4.95 14.55 13.77
CA GLY A 34 -3.87 13.82 14.43
C GLY A 34 -4.33 12.57 15.19
N ALA A 35 -5.13 11.71 14.59
CA ALA A 35 -5.18 10.32 15.00
C ALA A 35 -3.82 9.72 14.67
N LYS A 36 -2.89 9.76 15.62
CA LYS A 36 -1.68 8.94 15.61
C LYS A 36 -2.14 7.49 15.58
N ALA A 37 -2.44 6.98 14.40
CA ALA A 37 -2.68 5.56 14.22
C ALA A 37 -1.36 4.85 14.54
N ASN A 38 -1.20 4.46 15.79
CA ASN A 38 0.00 3.86 16.34
C ASN A 38 -0.03 2.35 16.05
N PHE A 39 -0.08 2.00 14.75
CA PHE A 39 0.08 0.63 14.33
C PHE A 39 1.51 0.43 13.81
N PRO A 40 2.08 -0.76 14.01
CA PRO A 40 3.43 -1.07 13.56
C PRO A 40 3.49 -1.03 12.02
N LEU A 41 4.47 -0.30 11.49
CA LEU A 41 4.82 -0.33 10.08
C LEU A 41 6.00 -1.27 9.86
N LEU A 42 5.93 -2.06 8.80
CA LEU A 42 7.07 -2.80 8.29
C LEU A 42 7.98 -1.84 7.53
N GLU A 43 9.20 -1.68 8.01
CA GLU A 43 10.25 -0.98 7.30
C GLU A 43 11.02 -1.98 6.44
N VAL A 44 10.55 -2.19 5.21
CA VAL A 44 11.18 -3.12 4.26
C VAL A 44 12.34 -2.44 3.51
N PHE A 45 12.19 -1.15 3.27
CA PHE A 45 13.24 -0.26 2.77
C PHE A 45 13.41 0.89 3.76
N PRO A 46 14.64 1.37 4.00
CA PRO A 46 14.89 2.46 4.94
C PRO A 46 13.98 3.65 4.68
N MET A 47 13.42 4.23 5.75
CA MET A 47 12.50 5.37 5.67
C MET A 47 12.98 6.47 6.61
N ASN A 48 12.73 7.71 6.22
CA ASN A 48 12.80 8.84 7.14
C ASN A 48 11.43 9.09 7.78
N THR A 49 11.39 9.94 8.79
CA THR A 49 10.16 10.27 9.54
C THR A 49 9.02 10.80 8.67
N GLU A 50 9.35 11.58 7.64
CA GLU A 50 8.36 12.15 6.72
C GLU A 50 7.76 11.08 5.81
N GLN A 51 8.59 10.15 5.34
CA GLN A 51 8.14 9.02 4.53
C GLN A 51 7.28 8.06 5.35
N GLU A 52 7.64 7.82 6.61
CA GLU A 52 6.84 7.03 7.54
C GLU A 52 5.48 7.68 7.78
N ALA A 53 5.44 8.98 8.06
CA ALA A 53 4.20 9.74 8.22
C ALA A 53 3.32 9.65 6.98
N ALA A 54 3.90 9.82 5.78
CA ALA A 54 3.18 9.70 4.52
C ALA A 54 2.51 8.33 4.35
N ILE A 55 3.20 7.23 4.71
CA ILE A 55 2.65 5.88 4.64
C ILE A 55 1.53 5.70 5.67
N ARG A 56 1.69 6.18 6.91
CA ARG A 56 0.64 6.13 7.93
C ARG A 56 -0.62 6.85 7.46
N HIS A 57 -0.47 8.05 6.91
CA HIS A 57 -1.58 8.81 6.35
C HIS A 57 -2.26 8.07 5.21
N ALA A 58 -1.49 7.55 4.25
CA ALA A 58 -2.03 6.80 3.11
C ALA A 58 -2.80 5.51 3.51
N LEU A 59 -2.45 4.89 4.63
CA LEU A 59 -3.14 3.70 5.14
C LEU A 59 -4.40 4.00 5.95
N THR A 60 -4.55 5.24 6.44
CA THR A 60 -5.62 5.62 7.38
C THR A 60 -6.57 6.67 6.84
N GLN A 61 -6.10 7.54 5.96
CA GLN A 61 -6.92 8.63 5.40
C GLN A 61 -7.60 8.21 4.10
N LYS A 62 -8.72 8.83 3.78
CA LYS A 62 -9.42 8.64 2.50
C LYS A 62 -8.61 9.15 1.31
N LEU A 63 -7.90 10.26 1.50
CA LEU A 63 -7.05 10.88 0.50
C LEU A 63 -5.73 11.32 1.13
N THR A 64 -4.63 11.00 0.48
CA THR A 64 -3.29 11.47 0.87
C THR A 64 -2.52 11.90 -0.36
N ILE A 65 -2.03 13.13 -0.35
CA ILE A 65 -1.22 13.69 -1.43
C ILE A 65 0.23 13.74 -0.96
N VAL A 66 1.11 13.03 -1.66
CA VAL A 66 2.54 12.98 -1.36
C VAL A 66 3.31 13.66 -2.48
N THR A 67 3.94 14.78 -2.17
CA THR A 67 4.77 15.54 -3.11
C THR A 67 6.24 15.47 -2.72
N GLY A 68 7.11 15.72 -3.67
CA GLY A 68 8.56 15.76 -3.41
C GLY A 68 9.35 15.88 -4.70
N PRO A 69 10.53 16.51 -4.68
CA PRO A 69 11.41 16.62 -5.84
C PRO A 69 11.91 15.25 -6.32
N PRO A 70 12.49 15.16 -7.52
CA PRO A 70 13.18 13.95 -7.97
C PRO A 70 14.27 13.53 -6.97
N GLY A 71 14.45 12.23 -6.76
CA GLY A 71 15.49 11.70 -5.86
C GLY A 71 15.08 11.56 -4.38
N THR A 72 13.92 12.06 -3.94
CA THR A 72 13.46 11.98 -2.54
C THR A 72 12.94 10.60 -2.11
N GLY A 73 13.13 9.57 -2.92
CA GLY A 73 12.73 8.21 -2.54
C GLY A 73 11.25 7.89 -2.69
N LYS A 74 10.47 8.65 -3.50
CA LYS A 74 9.04 8.37 -3.72
C LYS A 74 8.73 6.91 -4.08
N SER A 75 9.53 6.27 -4.94
CA SER A 75 9.35 4.86 -5.28
C SER A 75 9.58 3.92 -4.10
N GLN A 76 10.37 4.36 -3.12
CA GLN A 76 10.63 3.63 -1.88
C GLN A 76 9.44 3.74 -0.92
N VAL A 77 8.86 4.94 -0.83
CA VAL A 77 7.59 5.16 -0.10
C VAL A 77 6.48 4.28 -0.68
N VAL A 78 6.33 4.24 -2.01
CA VAL A 78 5.33 3.39 -2.67
C VAL A 78 5.59 1.91 -2.38
N ALA A 79 6.83 1.43 -2.45
CA ALA A 79 7.15 0.03 -2.16
C ALA A 79 6.84 -0.34 -0.70
N ASN A 80 7.23 0.49 0.26
CA ASN A 80 6.88 0.29 1.67
C ASN A 80 5.36 0.35 1.90
N LEU A 81 4.64 1.28 1.24
CA LEU A 81 3.18 1.38 1.33
C LEU A 81 2.49 0.11 0.83
N LEU A 82 2.88 -0.39 -0.36
CA LEU A 82 2.32 -1.61 -0.93
C LEU A 82 2.56 -2.82 -0.03
N THR A 83 3.76 -2.94 0.52
CA THR A 83 4.12 -4.04 1.43
C THR A 83 3.31 -3.95 2.73
N ASN A 84 3.19 -2.76 3.30
CA ASN A 84 2.38 -2.56 4.51
C ASN A 84 0.89 -2.78 4.27
N ALA A 85 0.37 -2.42 3.09
CA ALA A 85 -1.01 -2.71 2.72
C ALA A 85 -1.26 -4.22 2.60
N ALA A 86 -0.37 -4.95 1.93
CA ALA A 86 -0.44 -6.41 1.83
C ALA A 86 -0.34 -7.07 3.22
N TRP A 87 0.59 -6.61 4.07
CA TRP A 87 0.73 -7.07 5.46
C TRP A 87 -0.57 -6.89 6.27
N ASN A 88 -1.28 -5.81 6.03
CA ASN A 88 -2.57 -5.52 6.66
C ASN A 88 -3.77 -6.09 5.87
N LYS A 89 -3.55 -6.99 4.92
CA LYS A 89 -4.58 -7.63 4.08
C LYS A 89 -5.46 -6.65 3.30
N LYS A 90 -4.90 -5.50 2.94
CA LYS A 90 -5.56 -4.51 2.09
C LYS A 90 -5.22 -4.75 0.62
N SER A 91 -6.21 -4.62 -0.24
CA SER A 91 -6.01 -4.60 -1.70
C SER A 91 -5.60 -3.20 -2.14
N VAL A 92 -4.64 -3.11 -3.05
CA VAL A 92 -4.14 -1.83 -3.58
C VAL A 92 -4.07 -1.89 -5.10
N LEU A 93 -4.56 -0.85 -5.76
CA LEU A 93 -4.32 -0.61 -7.17
C LEU A 93 -3.24 0.47 -7.32
N PHE A 94 -2.10 0.12 -7.89
CA PHE A 94 -1.04 1.05 -8.23
C PHE A 94 -1.08 1.39 -9.71
N SER A 95 -1.29 2.65 -10.05
CA SER A 95 -1.37 3.13 -11.42
C SER A 95 -0.37 4.25 -11.68
N SER A 96 0.22 4.28 -12.87
CA SER A 96 1.13 5.35 -13.30
C SER A 96 1.05 5.54 -14.81
N LYS A 97 1.19 6.78 -15.27
CA LYS A 97 1.37 7.09 -16.70
C LYS A 97 2.71 6.58 -17.24
N ASN A 98 3.68 6.37 -16.37
CA ASN A 98 5.01 5.91 -16.75
C ASN A 98 5.17 4.41 -16.44
N ASN A 99 5.22 3.60 -17.50
CA ASN A 99 5.44 2.16 -17.38
C ASN A 99 6.72 1.81 -16.61
N LYS A 100 7.81 2.54 -16.83
CA LYS A 100 9.08 2.29 -16.11
C LYS A 100 8.94 2.50 -14.60
N ALA A 101 8.11 3.44 -14.16
CA ALA A 101 7.86 3.64 -12.73
C ALA A 101 7.17 2.42 -12.12
N VAL A 102 6.21 1.82 -12.83
CA VAL A 102 5.55 0.60 -12.37
C VAL A 102 6.51 -0.58 -12.38
N ASP A 103 7.35 -0.73 -13.41
CA ASP A 103 8.34 -1.80 -13.50
C ASP A 103 9.36 -1.76 -12.34
N VAL A 104 9.80 -0.56 -11.96
CA VAL A 104 10.72 -0.37 -10.83
C VAL A 104 10.06 -0.77 -9.50
N VAL A 105 8.83 -0.36 -9.28
CA VAL A 105 8.10 -0.68 -8.04
C VAL A 105 7.77 -2.18 -8.00
N GLU A 106 7.25 -2.76 -9.09
CA GLU A 106 6.98 -4.18 -9.19
C GLU A 106 8.22 -5.02 -8.87
N LYS A 107 9.34 -4.75 -9.54
CA LYS A 107 10.60 -5.47 -9.32
C LYS A 107 11.04 -5.36 -7.86
N ARG A 108 10.94 -4.18 -7.27
CA ARG A 108 11.36 -3.92 -5.90
C ARG A 108 10.50 -4.65 -4.89
N VAL A 109 9.18 -4.63 -5.05
CA VAL A 109 8.24 -5.33 -4.15
C VAL A 109 8.34 -6.84 -4.31
N ASN A 110 8.38 -7.33 -5.55
CA ASN A 110 8.43 -8.77 -5.80
C ASN A 110 9.79 -9.42 -5.47
N SER A 111 10.87 -8.62 -5.33
CA SER A 111 12.16 -9.14 -4.87
C SER A 111 12.20 -9.48 -3.37
N LEU A 112 11.20 -9.07 -2.60
CA LEU A 112 11.12 -9.30 -1.16
C LEU A 112 10.67 -10.71 -0.79
N CYS A 113 9.97 -11.37 -1.69
CA CYS A 113 9.35 -12.66 -1.45
C CYS A 113 9.62 -13.63 -2.61
N SER A 114 9.59 -14.93 -2.31
CA SER A 114 9.66 -15.97 -3.34
C SER A 114 8.43 -15.99 -4.25
N ARG A 115 7.30 -15.47 -3.78
CA ARG A 115 6.06 -15.30 -4.54
C ARG A 115 5.81 -13.83 -4.81
N PRO A 116 5.30 -13.47 -6.00
CA PRO A 116 4.98 -12.10 -6.31
C PRO A 116 3.83 -11.60 -5.42
N VAL A 117 4.06 -10.46 -4.79
CA VAL A 117 3.07 -9.72 -3.99
C VAL A 117 2.28 -8.75 -4.86
N MET A 118 2.91 -8.27 -5.93
CA MET A 118 2.33 -7.32 -6.87
C MET A 118 2.19 -7.94 -8.26
N LEU A 119 1.00 -7.79 -8.86
CA LEU A 119 0.68 -8.27 -10.19
C LEU A 119 0.59 -7.12 -11.17
N ARG A 120 1.26 -7.26 -12.30
CA ARG A 120 1.20 -6.30 -13.38
C ARG A 120 0.04 -6.59 -14.31
N LEU A 121 -0.81 -5.59 -14.53
CA LEU A 121 -1.92 -5.62 -15.46
C LEU A 121 -1.72 -4.57 -16.57
N GLY A 122 -2.55 -4.63 -17.60
CA GLY A 122 -2.68 -3.54 -18.60
C GLY A 122 -1.79 -3.64 -19.83
N ASN A 123 -1.02 -4.71 -20.00
CA ASN A 123 -0.31 -4.97 -21.25
C ASN A 123 -0.47 -6.45 -21.64
N TYR A 124 -0.69 -6.72 -22.92
CA TYR A 124 -0.83 -8.07 -23.47
C TYR A 124 0.34 -9.00 -23.10
N LYS A 125 1.54 -8.46 -23.00
CA LYS A 125 2.73 -9.23 -22.59
C LYS A 125 2.63 -9.82 -21.17
N TYR A 126 1.78 -9.27 -20.32
CA TYR A 126 1.60 -9.71 -18.94
C TYR A 126 0.41 -10.66 -18.77
N ALA A 127 -0.44 -10.82 -19.78
CA ALA A 127 -1.63 -11.68 -19.71
C ALA A 127 -1.27 -13.15 -19.45
N ASN A 128 -0.26 -13.67 -20.14
CA ASN A 128 0.19 -15.06 -19.95
C ASN A 128 0.79 -15.24 -18.55
N ARG A 129 1.61 -14.29 -18.09
CA ARG A 129 2.21 -14.31 -16.76
C ARG A 129 1.15 -14.23 -15.65
N LEU A 130 0.07 -13.47 -15.88
CA LEU A 130 -1.06 -13.43 -14.98
C LEU A 130 -1.77 -14.79 -14.91
N ALA A 131 -2.00 -15.44 -16.05
CA ALA A 131 -2.63 -16.76 -16.12
C ALA A 131 -1.81 -17.82 -15.39
N GLU A 132 -0.49 -17.87 -15.61
CA GLU A 132 0.44 -18.75 -14.89
C GLU A 132 0.34 -18.53 -13.39
N LEU A 133 0.38 -17.29 -12.95
CA LEU A 133 0.37 -16.94 -11.55
C LEU A 133 -0.98 -17.24 -10.88
N VAL A 134 -2.10 -17.02 -11.55
CA VAL A 134 -3.42 -17.42 -11.06
C VAL A 134 -3.49 -18.94 -10.95
N THR A 135 -2.96 -19.67 -11.93
CA THR A 135 -2.89 -21.14 -11.89
C THR A 135 -2.05 -21.62 -10.71
N ASP A 136 -0.89 -21.00 -10.47
CA ASP A 136 -0.04 -21.30 -9.33
C ASP A 136 -0.75 -21.00 -7.99
N CYS A 137 -1.44 -19.88 -7.91
CA CYS A 137 -2.23 -19.53 -6.72
C CYS A 137 -3.38 -20.50 -6.47
N LEU A 138 -4.04 -20.98 -7.52
CA LEU A 138 -5.16 -21.93 -7.41
C LEU A 138 -4.67 -23.35 -7.06
N SER A 139 -3.51 -23.76 -7.58
CA SER A 139 -2.88 -25.04 -7.25
C SER A 139 -2.35 -25.10 -5.81
N TYR A 140 -2.14 -23.94 -5.22
CA TYR A 140 -1.68 -23.81 -3.85
C TYR A 140 -2.88 -23.83 -2.90
N ASN A 141 -3.20 -24.99 -2.36
CA ASN A 141 -3.99 -25.07 -1.14
C ASN A 141 -3.18 -24.35 -0.06
N SER A 142 -3.60 -23.12 0.28
CA SER A 142 -3.04 -22.45 1.45
C SER A 142 -3.36 -23.33 2.66
N ALA A 143 -2.40 -24.12 3.08
CA ALA A 143 -2.55 -24.95 4.24
C ALA A 143 -2.96 -24.04 5.41
N GLU A 144 -3.82 -24.52 6.30
CA GLU A 144 -4.16 -23.81 7.53
C GLU A 144 -2.89 -23.40 8.29
N ASP A 145 -1.80 -24.13 8.09
CA ASP A 145 -0.46 -23.85 8.57
C ASP A 145 0.06 -22.46 8.14
N ASP A 146 -0.12 -22.06 6.86
CA ASP A 146 0.34 -20.76 6.39
C ASP A 146 -0.39 -19.58 7.08
N LYS A 147 -1.66 -19.76 7.42
CA LYS A 147 -2.44 -18.75 8.16
C LYS A 147 -2.01 -18.66 9.62
N SER A 148 -1.73 -19.80 10.23
CA SER A 148 -1.24 -19.86 11.60
C SER A 148 0.15 -19.26 11.72
N ILE A 149 1.06 -19.59 10.81
CA ILE A 149 2.40 -19.02 10.74
C ILE A 149 2.34 -17.48 10.54
N TYR A 150 1.50 -17.00 9.63
CA TYR A 150 1.31 -15.56 9.43
C TYR A 150 0.83 -14.86 10.72
N LYS A 151 -0.16 -15.44 11.40
CA LYS A 151 -0.70 -14.90 12.65
C LYS A 151 0.37 -14.84 13.73
N GLN A 152 1.08 -15.93 13.93
CA GLN A 152 2.17 -16.04 14.89
C GLN A 152 3.28 -15.00 14.61
N ARG A 153 3.73 -14.88 13.36
CA ARG A 153 4.76 -13.91 12.97
C ARG A 153 4.31 -12.46 13.17
N LYS A 154 3.03 -12.19 12.93
CA LYS A 154 2.47 -10.86 13.14
C LYS A 154 2.42 -10.51 14.63
N GLU A 155 2.01 -11.43 15.49
CA GLU A 155 1.99 -11.25 16.94
C GLU A 155 3.41 -11.06 17.50
N GLU A 156 4.34 -11.90 17.07
CA GLU A 156 5.76 -11.79 17.46
C GLU A 156 6.37 -10.43 17.08
N TYR A 157 6.09 -9.97 15.86
CA TYR A 157 6.53 -8.66 15.40
C TYR A 157 5.95 -7.52 16.26
N GLN A 158 4.66 -7.59 16.59
CA GLN A 158 4.01 -6.58 17.44
C GLN A 158 4.60 -6.52 18.83
N LEU A 159 4.89 -7.68 19.44
CA LEU A 159 5.53 -7.77 20.75
C LEU A 159 6.93 -7.15 20.72
N LYS A 160 7.77 -7.54 19.77
CA LYS A 160 9.13 -6.99 19.64
C LYS A 160 9.14 -5.48 19.39
N LEU A 161 8.17 -4.99 18.63
CA LEU A 161 8.04 -3.56 18.39
C LEU A 161 7.62 -2.80 19.65
N ALA A 162 6.73 -3.37 20.47
CA ALA A 162 6.31 -2.79 21.73
C ALA A 162 7.51 -2.73 22.72
N GLU A 163 8.28 -3.79 22.82
CA GLU A 163 9.51 -3.82 23.62
C GLU A 163 10.53 -2.77 23.14
N TYR A 164 10.75 -2.69 21.84
CA TYR A 164 11.62 -1.69 21.24
C TYR A 164 11.18 -0.26 21.60
N ASN A 165 9.89 0.05 21.45
CA ASN A 165 9.35 1.37 21.76
C ASN A 165 9.47 1.72 23.26
N GLN A 166 9.31 0.75 24.17
CA GLN A 166 9.52 0.96 25.60
C GLN A 166 10.97 1.34 25.91
N LEU A 167 11.95 0.65 25.34
CA LEU A 167 13.37 0.92 25.52
C LEU A 167 13.79 2.33 25.04
N PHE A 168 13.07 2.90 24.08
CA PHE A 168 13.34 4.25 23.58
C PHE A 168 12.55 5.36 24.27
N GLN A 169 11.49 5.04 25.02
CA GLN A 169 10.76 6.03 25.83
C GLN A 169 11.40 6.24 27.22
N GLU A 170 12.24 5.33 27.68
CA GLU A 170 12.95 5.42 28.93
C GLU A 170 14.30 6.19 28.85
N LYS A 171 14.61 6.77 27.69
CA LYS A 171 15.77 7.67 27.46
C LYS A 171 15.34 9.10 27.24
#